data_7ab55682f9c0198df96210b4a53f76bc
#
_entry.id   7ab55682f9c0198df96210b4a53f76bc
#
_cell.length_a   1.000
_cell.length_b   1.000
_cell.length_c   1.000
_cell.angle_alpha   90.00
_cell.angle_beta   90.00
_cell.angle_gamma   90.00
#
_symmetry.space_group_name_H-M   'P 1'
#
loop_
_entity.id
_entity.type
_entity.pdbx_description
1 polymer ?
#
loop_
_entity_poly.entity_id
_entity_poly.type
_entity_poly.pdbx_seq_one_letter_code
_entity_poly.pdbx_strand_id
1 'polypeptide(L)'
;MRVLILGGDGYLGWPTAMRFSGGGHEVAVVDNFARRRWVEEAGSHSLTPIATFEERLEAWREVAGKAIEHYIGDIAEGTFIADVVREFEPHAIVHYGEQASAPWSMKSVDHAVVTQANNVIGSLKLLWAIREHAPEAHLIKLGTMGEYGTPNIDIEEGFIEIEHKGRRDVLPFPKMPGSLYHLSKVHDSHNIHFACRVWGLRATDLNQGVVYGMETPETRLDERLVTRFDYDELFGTALNRFAVQAVIGYPLSVYGKGGQTRGFLNIVDTLQCVELTASNPPGPGEYRVFNQFTEVFNVADLAEKVHHAGGELGIDVQVDHVVNPRLELEEHYYNPAHTKLLELGLEPTLLSETLIESMLKTIQRHQDRVMIDVIAPVTQWRAAPMGEPAT
;
A
#
# COMPACT_ATOMS: atom_id res chain seq x y z
N MET A 1 -20.83 12.32 -3.37
CA MET A 1 -20.51 12.23 -1.93
C MET A 1 -19.27 13.04 -1.64
N ARG A 2 -19.05 13.40 -0.36
CA ARG A 2 -17.80 13.99 0.10
C ARG A 2 -16.84 12.88 0.51
N VAL A 3 -15.65 12.85 -0.10
CA VAL A 3 -14.62 11.81 0.12
C VAL A 3 -13.35 12.47 0.64
N LEU A 4 -12.95 12.10 1.85
CA LEU A 4 -11.71 12.55 2.49
C LEU A 4 -10.64 11.49 2.29
N ILE A 5 -9.48 11.87 1.74
CA ILE A 5 -8.38 10.95 1.46
C ILE A 5 -7.16 11.35 2.28
N LEU A 6 -6.77 10.51 3.24
CA LEU A 6 -5.59 10.69 4.06
C LEU A 6 -4.38 10.06 3.37
N GLY A 7 -3.27 10.78 3.28
CA GLY A 7 -2.11 10.39 2.49
C GLY A 7 -2.24 10.76 1.01
N GLY A 8 -2.83 11.94 0.73
CA GLY A 8 -3.21 12.38 -0.62
C GLY A 8 -2.05 12.68 -1.57
N ASP A 9 -0.82 12.87 -1.08
CA ASP A 9 0.37 13.05 -1.93
C ASP A 9 1.05 11.73 -2.32
N GLY A 10 0.59 10.62 -1.72
CA GLY A 10 1.21 9.28 -1.86
C GLY A 10 0.96 8.60 -3.20
N TYR A 11 1.59 7.41 -3.36
CA TYR A 11 1.50 6.56 -4.54
C TYR A 11 0.06 6.19 -4.92
N LEU A 12 -0.77 5.88 -3.92
CA LEU A 12 -2.17 5.52 -4.11
C LEU A 12 -3.11 6.71 -3.85
N GLY A 13 -2.78 7.58 -2.89
CA GLY A 13 -3.67 8.65 -2.46
C GLY A 13 -3.95 9.67 -3.56
N TRP A 14 -2.92 10.09 -4.28
CA TRP A 14 -3.07 11.07 -5.35
C TRP A 14 -3.95 10.57 -6.52
N PRO A 15 -3.69 9.41 -7.14
CA PRO A 15 -4.57 8.90 -8.20
C PRO A 15 -5.97 8.58 -7.69
N THR A 16 -6.14 8.14 -6.43
CA THR A 16 -7.47 7.97 -5.83
C THR A 16 -8.23 9.30 -5.75
N ALA A 17 -7.55 10.39 -5.34
CA ALA A 17 -8.16 11.71 -5.28
C ALA A 17 -8.65 12.21 -6.65
N MET A 18 -7.81 12.05 -7.68
CA MET A 18 -8.18 12.39 -9.05
C MET A 18 -9.34 11.53 -9.57
N ARG A 19 -9.31 10.23 -9.28
CA ARG A 19 -10.35 9.27 -9.70
C ARG A 19 -11.72 9.66 -9.14
N PHE A 20 -11.84 9.88 -7.82
CA PHE A 20 -13.09 10.30 -7.21
C PHE A 20 -13.53 11.69 -7.69
N SER A 21 -12.61 12.64 -7.78
CA SER A 21 -12.90 13.98 -8.31
C SER A 21 -13.39 13.89 -9.76
N GLY A 22 -12.70 13.11 -10.62
CA GLY A 22 -13.11 12.80 -11.99
C GLY A 22 -14.52 12.20 -12.07
N GLY A 23 -14.85 11.30 -11.15
CA GLY A 23 -16.17 10.67 -10.98
C GLY A 23 -17.30 11.60 -10.49
N GLY A 24 -16.98 12.87 -10.21
CA GLY A 24 -18.01 13.87 -9.80
C GLY A 24 -18.24 13.93 -8.29
N HIS A 25 -17.33 13.40 -7.49
CA HIS A 25 -17.37 13.52 -6.04
C HIS A 25 -16.68 14.81 -5.58
N GLU A 26 -17.08 15.33 -4.44
CA GLU A 26 -16.40 16.38 -3.71
C GLU A 26 -15.27 15.75 -2.92
N VAL A 27 -14.05 16.17 -3.17
CA VAL A 27 -12.83 15.48 -2.66
C VAL A 27 -11.97 16.44 -1.88
N ALA A 28 -11.55 16.01 -0.69
CA ALA A 28 -10.50 16.64 0.07
C ALA A 28 -9.36 15.63 0.34
N VAL A 29 -8.13 16.13 0.38
CA VAL A 29 -6.95 15.36 0.72
C VAL A 29 -6.25 15.90 1.96
N VAL A 30 -5.68 15.00 2.76
CA VAL A 30 -4.84 15.33 3.91
C VAL A 30 -3.47 14.72 3.69
N ASP A 31 -2.42 15.50 3.88
CA ASP A 31 -1.04 15.00 3.86
C ASP A 31 -0.11 15.86 4.73
N ASN A 32 0.95 15.27 5.26
CA ASN A 32 2.04 15.98 5.95
C ASN A 32 3.37 15.88 5.20
N PHE A 33 3.36 15.30 4.00
CA PHE A 33 4.54 15.04 3.14
C PHE A 33 5.66 14.21 3.80
N ALA A 34 5.32 13.43 4.83
CA ALA A 34 6.31 12.60 5.53
C ALA A 34 6.98 11.60 4.58
N ARG A 35 6.22 11.03 3.63
CA ARG A 35 6.77 10.09 2.63
C ARG A 35 7.88 10.71 1.79
N ARG A 36 7.75 11.96 1.36
CA ARG A 36 8.81 12.66 0.60
C ARG A 36 10.09 12.76 1.45
N ARG A 37 9.96 13.23 2.72
CA ARG A 37 11.10 13.35 3.65
C ARG A 37 11.77 12.01 3.95
N TRP A 38 11.00 10.96 4.25
CA TRP A 38 11.57 9.64 4.56
C TRP A 38 12.35 9.01 3.40
N VAL A 39 11.91 9.24 2.17
CA VAL A 39 12.62 8.77 0.97
C VAL A 39 13.91 9.56 0.77
N GLU A 40 13.89 10.89 0.96
CA GLU A 40 15.09 11.74 0.92
C GLU A 40 16.09 11.39 2.03
N GLU A 41 15.62 11.18 3.26
CA GLU A 41 16.42 10.72 4.40
C GLU A 41 17.06 9.33 4.15
N ALA A 42 16.39 8.50 3.37
CA ALA A 42 16.93 7.21 2.92
C ALA A 42 17.95 7.35 1.78
N GLY A 43 18.25 8.57 1.32
CA GLY A 43 19.16 8.84 0.21
C GLY A 43 18.57 8.51 -1.16
N SER A 44 17.24 8.41 -1.28
CA SER A 44 16.53 8.07 -2.51
C SER A 44 15.59 9.18 -2.96
N HIS A 45 14.97 8.99 -4.11
CA HIS A 45 13.87 9.82 -4.61
C HIS A 45 12.95 8.99 -5.51
N SER A 46 11.76 9.50 -5.78
CA SER A 46 10.89 8.89 -6.78
C SER A 46 11.56 8.88 -8.16
N LEU A 47 11.49 7.76 -8.87
CA LEU A 47 11.99 7.66 -10.25
C LEU A 47 11.29 8.66 -11.16
N THR A 48 9.96 8.74 -11.09
CA THR A 48 9.18 9.77 -11.77
C THR A 48 9.35 11.12 -11.04
N PRO A 49 9.65 12.23 -11.76
CA PRO A 49 9.66 13.56 -11.14
C PRO A 49 8.26 13.89 -10.61
N ILE A 50 8.16 14.18 -9.31
CA ILE A 50 6.88 14.56 -8.70
C ILE A 50 6.86 16.06 -8.57
N ALA A 51 5.87 16.70 -9.20
CA ALA A 51 5.60 18.14 -9.08
C ALA A 51 5.27 18.52 -7.62
N THR A 52 5.34 19.80 -7.30
CA THR A 52 4.85 20.29 -6.00
C THR A 52 3.36 19.98 -5.85
N PHE A 53 2.89 19.95 -4.62
CA PHE A 53 1.49 19.60 -4.40
C PHE A 53 0.54 20.65 -5.00
N GLU A 54 0.92 21.92 -4.93
CA GLU A 54 0.21 23.05 -5.55
C GLU A 54 0.14 22.91 -7.08
N GLU A 55 1.26 22.59 -7.73
CA GLU A 55 1.30 22.35 -9.19
C GLU A 55 0.41 21.18 -9.60
N ARG A 56 0.35 20.10 -8.79
CA ARG A 56 -0.53 18.96 -9.04
C ARG A 56 -2.01 19.35 -8.93
N LEU A 57 -2.39 20.12 -7.91
CA LEU A 57 -3.75 20.60 -7.73
C LEU A 57 -4.17 21.57 -8.86
N GLU A 58 -3.26 22.45 -9.30
CA GLU A 58 -3.50 23.35 -10.43
C GLU A 58 -3.65 22.56 -11.74
N ALA A 59 -2.74 21.63 -12.03
CA ALA A 59 -2.81 20.78 -13.22
C ALA A 59 -4.13 20.02 -13.28
N TRP A 60 -4.58 19.43 -12.16
CA TRP A 60 -5.86 18.74 -12.11
C TRP A 60 -7.04 19.68 -12.42
N ARG A 61 -7.03 20.87 -11.84
CA ARG A 61 -8.06 21.89 -12.12
C ARG A 61 -8.07 22.29 -13.60
N GLU A 62 -6.90 22.43 -14.22
CA GLU A 62 -6.76 22.78 -15.64
C GLU A 62 -7.31 21.69 -16.56
N VAL A 63 -6.97 20.41 -16.32
CA VAL A 63 -7.34 19.30 -17.23
C VAL A 63 -8.73 18.75 -16.96
N ALA A 64 -9.17 18.71 -15.71
CA ALA A 64 -10.46 18.11 -15.30
C ALA A 64 -11.58 19.16 -15.07
N GLY A 65 -11.23 20.44 -14.95
CA GLY A 65 -12.19 21.49 -14.59
C GLY A 65 -12.72 21.36 -13.16
N LYS A 66 -12.02 20.64 -12.27
CA LYS A 66 -12.47 20.31 -10.91
C LYS A 66 -11.38 20.63 -9.89
N ALA A 67 -11.79 21.12 -8.72
CA ALA A 67 -10.89 21.36 -7.61
C ALA A 67 -10.87 20.15 -6.67
N ILE A 68 -9.71 19.92 -6.05
CA ILE A 68 -9.54 19.04 -4.91
C ILE A 68 -9.17 19.94 -3.73
N GLU A 69 -9.95 19.87 -2.66
CA GLU A 69 -9.66 20.55 -1.40
C GLU A 69 -8.49 19.89 -0.68
N HIS A 70 -7.74 20.64 0.12
CA HIS A 70 -6.58 20.08 0.78
C HIS A 70 -6.31 20.67 2.16
N TYR A 71 -5.83 19.82 3.06
CA TYR A 71 -5.43 20.15 4.41
C TYR A 71 -4.02 19.61 4.67
N ILE A 72 -3.10 20.50 5.04
CA ILE A 72 -1.69 20.10 5.29
C ILE A 72 -1.47 19.99 6.80
N GLY A 73 -1.15 18.78 7.27
CA GLY A 73 -0.90 18.52 8.67
C GLY A 73 -0.79 17.02 9.00
N ASP A 74 -0.40 16.74 10.24
CA ASP A 74 -0.23 15.38 10.73
C ASP A 74 -1.47 14.90 11.50
N ILE A 75 -2.04 13.78 11.10
CA ILE A 75 -3.21 13.16 11.73
C ILE A 75 -2.96 12.74 13.18
N ALA A 76 -1.69 12.49 13.54
CA ALA A 76 -1.29 12.13 14.90
C ALA A 76 -1.06 13.35 15.81
N GLU A 77 -1.11 14.58 15.30
CA GLU A 77 -0.84 15.78 16.07
C GLU A 77 -2.12 16.55 16.50
N GLY A 78 -2.11 17.05 17.72
CA GLY A 78 -3.13 17.95 18.28
C GLY A 78 -4.57 17.53 18.02
N THR A 79 -5.40 18.47 17.58
CA THR A 79 -6.81 18.28 17.15
C THR A 79 -6.97 18.27 15.63
N PHE A 80 -5.86 18.29 14.87
CA PHE A 80 -5.87 18.53 13.43
C PHE A 80 -6.89 17.66 12.69
N ILE A 81 -6.84 16.33 12.86
CA ILE A 81 -7.75 15.45 12.12
C ILE A 81 -9.22 15.61 12.57
N ALA A 82 -9.47 15.94 13.84
CA ALA A 82 -10.83 16.22 14.33
C ALA A 82 -11.39 17.51 13.71
N ASP A 83 -10.55 18.52 13.58
CA ASP A 83 -10.93 19.79 12.94
C ASP A 83 -11.24 19.58 11.44
N VAL A 84 -10.41 18.81 10.71
CA VAL A 84 -10.66 18.48 9.30
C VAL A 84 -11.96 17.68 9.13
N VAL A 85 -12.19 16.63 9.93
CA VAL A 85 -13.41 15.80 9.83
C VAL A 85 -14.66 16.64 10.13
N ARG A 86 -14.58 17.54 11.12
CA ARG A 86 -15.68 18.45 11.48
C ARG A 86 -15.98 19.45 10.36
N GLU A 87 -14.95 20.00 9.71
CA GLU A 87 -15.09 21.01 8.65
C GLU A 87 -15.58 20.41 7.35
N PHE A 88 -14.98 19.32 6.91
CA PHE A 88 -15.28 18.68 5.63
C PHE A 88 -16.55 17.82 5.68
N GLU A 89 -16.94 17.29 6.84
CA GLU A 89 -18.10 16.40 7.05
C GLU A 89 -18.13 15.22 6.02
N PRO A 90 -17.13 14.34 5.97
CA PRO A 90 -17.01 13.32 4.94
C PRO A 90 -18.13 12.27 5.03
N HIS A 91 -18.57 11.75 3.88
CA HIS A 91 -19.39 10.55 3.79
C HIS A 91 -18.54 9.26 3.75
N ALA A 92 -17.35 9.36 3.16
CA ALA A 92 -16.36 8.29 3.13
C ALA A 92 -14.96 8.85 3.43
N ILE A 93 -14.15 8.07 4.14
CA ILE A 93 -12.76 8.39 4.46
C ILE A 93 -11.89 7.26 3.97
N VAL A 94 -10.96 7.56 3.06
CA VAL A 94 -9.96 6.60 2.57
C VAL A 94 -8.65 6.85 3.29
N HIS A 95 -8.19 5.86 4.07
CA HIS A 95 -7.04 6.03 4.94
C HIS A 95 -5.78 5.36 4.38
N TYR A 96 -4.96 6.15 3.65
CA TYR A 96 -3.61 5.82 3.21
C TYR A 96 -2.50 6.53 4.01
N GLY A 97 -2.87 7.43 4.92
CA GLY A 97 -1.94 8.31 5.65
C GLY A 97 -1.09 7.58 6.70
N GLU A 98 -0.40 6.52 6.29
CA GLU A 98 0.37 5.66 7.17
C GLU A 98 1.78 5.41 6.63
N GLN A 99 2.72 5.12 7.54
CA GLN A 99 4.02 4.59 7.18
C GLN A 99 3.84 3.17 6.64
N ALA A 100 4.15 2.94 5.36
CA ALA A 100 3.78 1.73 4.61
C ALA A 100 4.96 0.80 4.26
N SER A 101 6.13 0.99 4.91
CA SER A 101 7.33 0.21 4.60
C SER A 101 7.71 -0.75 5.73
N ALA A 102 7.72 -2.04 5.42
CA ALA A 102 8.20 -3.07 6.32
C ALA A 102 9.72 -2.93 6.61
N PRO A 103 10.62 -2.83 5.60
CA PRO A 103 12.04 -2.63 5.85
C PRO A 103 12.34 -1.36 6.66
N TRP A 104 11.72 -0.24 6.32
CA TRP A 104 11.92 1.02 7.04
C TRP A 104 11.55 0.90 8.53
N SER A 105 10.46 0.21 8.87
CA SER A 105 10.02 -0.02 10.25
C SER A 105 10.98 -0.88 11.09
N MET A 106 11.86 -1.63 10.44
CA MET A 106 12.83 -2.54 11.07
C MET A 106 14.24 -1.95 11.15
N LYS A 107 14.48 -0.74 10.63
CA LYS A 107 15.81 -0.13 10.50
C LYS A 107 16.42 0.28 11.85
N SER A 108 15.63 0.86 12.76
CA SER A 108 16.07 1.26 14.11
C SER A 108 14.89 1.44 15.05
N VAL A 109 15.15 1.64 16.34
CA VAL A 109 14.12 1.93 17.35
C VAL A 109 13.34 3.20 17.00
N ASP A 110 13.97 4.24 16.48
CA ASP A 110 13.30 5.48 16.10
C ASP A 110 12.32 5.26 14.95
N HIS A 111 12.73 4.51 13.91
CA HIS A 111 11.86 4.12 12.80
C HIS A 111 10.67 3.27 13.26
N ALA A 112 10.92 2.36 14.21
CA ALA A 112 9.88 1.54 14.81
C ALA A 112 8.86 2.40 15.58
N VAL A 113 9.33 3.31 16.42
CA VAL A 113 8.49 4.23 17.22
C VAL A 113 7.68 5.15 16.32
N VAL A 114 8.32 5.77 15.31
CA VAL A 114 7.62 6.61 14.32
C VAL A 114 6.54 5.81 13.59
N THR A 115 6.82 4.56 13.18
CA THR A 115 5.82 3.69 12.54
C THR A 115 4.62 3.45 13.45
N GLN A 116 4.84 3.08 14.71
CA GLN A 116 3.74 2.85 15.65
C GLN A 116 2.96 4.14 15.97
N ALA A 117 3.66 5.25 16.21
CA ALA A 117 3.02 6.53 16.51
C ALA A 117 2.18 7.05 15.33
N ASN A 118 2.75 7.06 14.13
CA ASN A 118 2.05 7.52 12.93
C ASN A 118 0.83 6.64 12.63
N ASN A 119 1.00 5.33 12.57
CA ASN A 119 -0.06 4.41 12.16
C ASN A 119 -1.10 4.27 13.28
N VAL A 120 -0.71 3.74 14.44
CA VAL A 120 -1.68 3.37 15.50
C VAL A 120 -2.29 4.58 16.19
N ILE A 121 -1.46 5.58 16.55
CA ILE A 121 -2.00 6.77 17.24
C ILE A 121 -2.78 7.65 16.26
N GLY A 122 -2.30 7.80 15.02
CA GLY A 122 -3.02 8.51 13.97
C GLY A 122 -4.39 7.91 13.68
N SER A 123 -4.46 6.58 13.50
CA SER A 123 -5.72 5.85 13.31
C SER A 123 -6.65 5.97 14.51
N LEU A 124 -6.14 5.91 15.73
CA LEU A 124 -6.96 6.06 16.94
C LEU A 124 -7.58 7.47 17.03
N LYS A 125 -6.82 8.52 16.73
CA LYS A 125 -7.33 9.90 16.67
C LYS A 125 -8.39 10.07 15.58
N LEU A 126 -8.17 9.46 14.41
CA LEU A 126 -9.16 9.44 13.33
C LEU A 126 -10.47 8.78 13.77
N LEU A 127 -10.41 7.64 14.44
CA LEU A 127 -11.61 6.94 14.96
C LEU A 127 -12.40 7.80 15.95
N TRP A 128 -11.73 8.56 16.83
CA TRP A 128 -12.37 9.50 17.72
C TRP A 128 -12.97 10.68 16.96
N ALA A 129 -12.28 11.23 15.96
CA ALA A 129 -12.80 12.30 15.11
C ALA A 129 -14.07 11.86 14.34
N ILE A 130 -14.08 10.64 13.79
CA ILE A 130 -15.26 10.07 13.12
C ILE A 130 -16.41 9.94 14.11
N ARG A 131 -16.16 9.35 15.28
CA ARG A 131 -17.18 9.18 16.31
C ARG A 131 -17.85 10.49 16.71
N GLU A 132 -17.08 11.57 16.84
CA GLU A 132 -17.55 12.87 17.34
C GLU A 132 -18.19 13.74 16.27
N HIS A 133 -17.69 13.69 15.04
CA HIS A 133 -18.04 14.68 14.00
C HIS A 133 -18.67 14.09 12.75
N ALA A 134 -18.44 12.80 12.44
CA ALA A 134 -18.97 12.14 11.25
C ALA A 134 -19.34 10.66 11.52
N PRO A 135 -20.19 10.32 12.51
CA PRO A 135 -20.43 8.95 12.96
C PRO A 135 -21.02 8.03 11.90
N GLU A 136 -21.62 8.59 10.84
CA GLU A 136 -22.16 7.85 9.72
C GLU A 136 -21.16 7.66 8.57
N ALA A 137 -19.96 8.27 8.64
CA ALA A 137 -18.94 8.13 7.61
C ALA A 137 -18.43 6.69 7.51
N HIS A 138 -18.23 6.24 6.27
CA HIS A 138 -17.61 4.95 6.00
C HIS A 138 -16.09 5.08 6.01
N LEU A 139 -15.41 4.47 6.97
CA LEU A 139 -13.95 4.37 7.00
C LEU A 139 -13.48 3.22 6.12
N ILE A 140 -12.69 3.53 5.08
CA ILE A 140 -12.03 2.58 4.20
C ILE A 140 -10.55 2.61 4.56
N LYS A 141 -10.11 1.62 5.35
CA LYS A 141 -8.69 1.50 5.74
C LYS A 141 -7.94 0.69 4.71
N LEU A 142 -6.74 1.11 4.38
CA LEU A 142 -5.82 0.27 3.64
C LEU A 142 -5.02 -0.61 4.61
N GLY A 143 -5.45 -1.88 4.72
CA GLY A 143 -4.74 -2.93 5.43
C GLY A 143 -3.62 -3.54 4.58
N THR A 144 -3.15 -4.71 4.95
CA THR A 144 -2.13 -5.46 4.21
C THR A 144 -2.28 -6.97 4.39
N MET A 145 -2.06 -7.74 3.34
CA MET A 145 -1.96 -9.21 3.44
C MET A 145 -0.84 -9.65 4.38
N GLY A 146 0.16 -8.81 4.61
CA GLY A 146 1.26 -9.06 5.55
C GLY A 146 0.83 -9.14 7.03
N GLU A 147 -0.39 -8.74 7.37
CA GLU A 147 -0.97 -8.93 8.71
C GLU A 147 -1.16 -10.41 9.05
N TYR A 148 -1.50 -11.23 8.07
CA TYR A 148 -1.71 -12.67 8.27
C TYR A 148 -0.39 -13.44 8.47
N GLY A 149 0.73 -12.90 7.97
CA GLY A 149 1.99 -13.64 7.92
C GLY A 149 1.91 -14.80 6.92
N THR A 150 2.46 -15.96 7.30
CA THR A 150 2.50 -17.16 6.47
C THR A 150 1.97 -18.37 7.25
N PRO A 151 0.67 -18.41 7.58
CA PRO A 151 0.08 -19.55 8.28
C PRO A 151 0.05 -20.78 7.35
N ASN A 152 0.12 -21.98 7.93
CA ASN A 152 0.01 -23.25 7.19
C ASN A 152 -1.45 -23.72 7.11
N ILE A 153 -2.38 -22.81 6.89
CA ILE A 153 -3.82 -23.02 6.67
C ILE A 153 -4.31 -22.03 5.64
N ASP A 154 -5.48 -22.25 5.05
CA ASP A 154 -6.16 -21.28 4.18
C ASP A 154 -6.40 -19.97 4.93
N ILE A 155 -6.23 -18.85 4.23
CA ILE A 155 -6.43 -17.51 4.79
C ILE A 155 -7.80 -17.02 4.39
N GLU A 156 -8.69 -16.90 5.36
CA GLU A 156 -10.03 -16.36 5.15
C GLU A 156 -10.04 -14.82 5.09
N GLU A 157 -11.07 -14.24 4.48
CA GLU A 157 -11.23 -12.78 4.41
C GLU A 157 -11.67 -12.19 5.75
N GLY A 158 -10.71 -11.99 6.65
CA GLY A 158 -10.83 -11.27 7.91
C GLY A 158 -11.36 -12.06 9.09
N PHE A 159 -12.20 -13.08 8.87
CA PHE A 159 -12.81 -13.87 9.94
C PHE A 159 -12.74 -15.36 9.62
N ILE A 160 -12.67 -16.18 10.68
CA ILE A 160 -12.61 -17.63 10.58
C ILE A 160 -13.61 -18.25 11.57
N GLU A 161 -14.33 -19.30 11.11
CA GLU A 161 -15.10 -20.14 12.02
C GLU A 161 -14.17 -21.10 12.78
N ILE A 162 -14.25 -21.07 14.09
CA ILE A 162 -13.44 -21.93 14.95
C ILE A 162 -14.34 -22.85 15.80
N GLU A 163 -14.02 -24.13 15.82
CA GLU A 163 -14.55 -25.06 16.79
C GLU A 163 -13.46 -25.42 17.83
N HIS A 164 -13.73 -25.15 19.11
CA HIS A 164 -12.84 -25.52 20.18
C HIS A 164 -13.61 -26.15 21.34
N LYS A 165 -13.26 -27.38 21.72
CA LYS A 165 -13.91 -28.14 22.81
C LYS A 165 -15.44 -28.22 22.66
N GLY A 166 -15.90 -28.45 21.41
CA GLY A 166 -17.33 -28.59 21.08
C GLY A 166 -18.13 -27.27 21.05
N ARG A 167 -17.47 -26.14 21.14
CA ARG A 167 -18.10 -24.80 20.99
C ARG A 167 -17.62 -24.13 19.71
N ARG A 168 -18.52 -23.47 18.99
CA ARG A 168 -18.22 -22.78 17.73
C ARG A 168 -18.38 -21.30 17.89
N ASP A 169 -17.53 -20.53 17.20
CA ASP A 169 -17.60 -19.08 17.12
C ASP A 169 -16.95 -18.59 15.81
N VAL A 170 -17.30 -17.37 15.37
CA VAL A 170 -16.66 -16.67 14.26
C VAL A 170 -15.79 -15.57 14.85
N LEU A 171 -14.49 -15.70 14.69
CA LEU A 171 -13.51 -14.81 15.29
C LEU A 171 -12.64 -14.14 14.22
N PRO A 172 -12.00 -12.99 14.51
CA PRO A 172 -10.98 -12.44 13.61
C PRO A 172 -9.94 -13.50 13.30
N PHE A 173 -9.55 -13.60 12.01
CA PHE A 173 -8.54 -14.55 11.57
C PHE A 173 -7.23 -14.31 12.34
N PRO A 174 -6.53 -15.36 12.79
CA PRO A 174 -5.26 -15.24 13.51
C PRO A 174 -4.21 -14.54 12.68
N LYS A 175 -3.51 -13.56 13.26
CA LYS A 175 -2.52 -12.74 12.55
C LYS A 175 -1.13 -12.95 13.14
N MET A 176 -0.12 -13.13 12.27
CA MET A 176 1.29 -13.33 12.62
C MET A 176 2.18 -12.37 11.79
N PRO A 177 2.15 -11.06 12.08
CA PRO A 177 2.84 -10.06 11.30
C PRO A 177 4.37 -10.24 11.33
N GLY A 178 5.02 -10.11 10.16
CA GLY A 178 6.46 -10.31 10.00
C GLY A 178 7.32 -9.06 10.19
N SER A 179 6.74 -7.89 10.53
CA SER A 179 7.48 -6.64 10.80
C SER A 179 6.68 -5.72 11.71
N LEU A 180 7.34 -4.66 12.23
CA LEU A 180 6.66 -3.66 13.06
C LEU A 180 5.64 -2.83 12.27
N TYR A 181 5.84 -2.64 10.96
CA TYR A 181 4.81 -2.09 10.08
C TYR A 181 3.58 -3.01 10.01
N HIS A 182 3.75 -4.29 9.69
CA HIS A 182 2.63 -5.23 9.64
C HIS A 182 1.92 -5.35 11.00
N LEU A 183 2.67 -5.29 12.11
CA LEU A 183 2.12 -5.29 13.45
C LEU A 183 1.27 -4.03 13.73
N SER A 184 1.71 -2.84 13.27
CA SER A 184 0.91 -1.63 13.40
C SER A 184 -0.43 -1.75 12.68
N LYS A 185 -0.45 -2.37 11.50
CA LYS A 185 -1.68 -2.64 10.75
C LYS A 185 -2.63 -3.60 11.47
N VAL A 186 -2.09 -4.62 12.16
CA VAL A 186 -2.89 -5.50 13.04
C VAL A 186 -3.54 -4.71 14.16
N HIS A 187 -2.79 -3.80 14.82
CA HIS A 187 -3.33 -2.92 15.86
C HIS A 187 -4.47 -2.05 15.32
N ASP A 188 -4.31 -1.47 14.13
CA ASP A 188 -5.34 -0.65 13.50
C ASP A 188 -6.60 -1.45 13.18
N SER A 189 -6.46 -2.65 12.61
CA SER A 189 -7.59 -3.54 12.35
C SER A 189 -8.38 -3.84 13.63
N HIS A 190 -7.69 -4.10 14.75
CA HIS A 190 -8.36 -4.35 16.04
C HIS A 190 -9.01 -3.10 16.61
N ASN A 191 -8.36 -1.93 16.55
CA ASN A 191 -8.94 -0.66 16.99
C ASN A 191 -10.21 -0.32 16.18
N ILE A 192 -10.18 -0.49 14.86
CA ILE A 192 -11.32 -0.23 13.97
C ILE A 192 -12.45 -1.22 14.24
N HIS A 193 -12.15 -2.52 14.36
CA HIS A 193 -13.16 -3.52 14.72
C HIS A 193 -13.80 -3.24 16.07
N PHE A 194 -12.99 -2.85 17.09
CA PHE A 194 -13.51 -2.40 18.37
C PHE A 194 -14.45 -1.19 18.22
N ALA A 195 -14.03 -0.17 17.48
CA ALA A 195 -14.81 1.05 17.26
C ALA A 195 -16.16 0.75 16.55
N CYS A 196 -16.17 -0.12 15.57
CA CYS A 196 -17.40 -0.58 14.92
C CYS A 196 -18.33 -1.25 15.94
N ARG A 197 -17.85 -2.24 16.67
CA ARG A 197 -18.65 -2.99 17.64
C ARG A 197 -19.19 -2.13 18.79
N VAL A 198 -18.40 -1.19 19.30
CA VAL A 198 -18.71 -0.46 20.54
C VAL A 198 -19.34 0.90 20.29
N TRP A 199 -18.91 1.58 19.21
CA TRP A 199 -19.40 2.92 18.86
C TRP A 199 -20.36 2.95 17.70
N GLY A 200 -20.59 1.80 17.03
CA GLY A 200 -21.48 1.71 15.87
C GLY A 200 -20.90 2.29 14.59
N LEU A 201 -19.58 2.53 14.51
CA LEU A 201 -18.94 3.03 13.31
C LEU A 201 -19.03 2.00 12.17
N ARG A 202 -18.75 2.43 10.95
CA ARG A 202 -18.77 1.62 9.71
C ARG A 202 -17.38 1.57 9.13
N ALA A 203 -16.83 0.39 8.89
CA ALA A 203 -15.52 0.30 8.28
C ALA A 203 -15.38 -0.90 7.33
N THR A 204 -14.56 -0.70 6.30
CA THR A 204 -14.04 -1.78 5.46
C THR A 204 -12.52 -1.74 5.48
N ASP A 205 -11.91 -2.86 5.82
CA ASP A 205 -10.45 -3.07 5.81
C ASP A 205 -10.06 -3.78 4.52
N LEU A 206 -9.30 -3.12 3.67
CA LEU A 206 -8.77 -3.67 2.43
C LEU A 206 -7.37 -4.24 2.70
N ASN A 207 -7.28 -5.54 3.01
CA ASN A 207 -5.99 -6.21 3.20
C ASN A 207 -5.27 -6.36 1.86
N GLN A 208 -4.49 -5.33 1.54
CA GLN A 208 -3.89 -5.16 0.23
C GLN A 208 -2.68 -6.08 0.03
N GLY A 209 -2.62 -6.72 -1.14
CA GLY A 209 -1.43 -7.34 -1.70
C GLY A 209 -0.40 -6.31 -2.14
N VAL A 210 0.61 -6.76 -2.89
CA VAL A 210 1.65 -5.88 -3.44
C VAL A 210 1.11 -5.15 -4.66
N VAL A 211 1.09 -3.83 -4.62
CA VAL A 211 0.65 -3.02 -5.76
C VAL A 211 1.78 -2.81 -6.74
N TYR A 212 1.46 -2.94 -8.02
CA TYR A 212 2.35 -2.61 -9.13
C TYR A 212 1.70 -1.65 -10.14
N GLY A 213 2.51 -1.04 -10.97
CA GLY A 213 2.07 -0.10 -12.00
C GLY A 213 2.52 1.33 -11.73
N MET A 214 2.61 2.13 -12.78
CA MET A 214 3.14 3.49 -12.75
C MET A 214 2.10 4.55 -13.14
N GLU A 215 1.06 4.14 -13.85
CA GLU A 215 0.15 5.04 -14.51
C GLU A 215 -1.31 4.63 -14.32
N THR A 216 -2.17 5.62 -14.25
CA THR A 216 -3.63 5.48 -14.34
C THR A 216 -4.16 6.37 -15.47
N PRO A 217 -5.42 6.23 -15.89
CA PRO A 217 -5.99 7.15 -16.88
C PRO A 217 -5.83 8.62 -16.49
N GLU A 218 -5.97 8.94 -15.21
CA GLU A 218 -5.89 10.30 -14.68
C GLU A 218 -4.45 10.82 -14.71
N THR A 219 -3.45 10.00 -14.33
CA THR A 219 -2.04 10.42 -14.31
C THR A 219 -1.44 10.65 -15.69
N ARG A 220 -2.10 10.17 -16.76
CA ARG A 220 -1.67 10.37 -18.15
C ARG A 220 -2.13 11.70 -18.75
N LEU A 221 -3.01 12.42 -18.09
CA LEU A 221 -3.61 13.66 -18.62
C LEU A 221 -2.63 14.81 -18.66
N ASP A 222 -1.66 14.85 -17.74
CA ASP A 222 -0.62 15.88 -17.65
C ASP A 222 0.61 15.31 -16.91
N GLU A 223 1.81 15.71 -17.30
CA GLU A 223 3.07 15.24 -16.68
C GLU A 223 3.20 15.64 -15.19
N ARG A 224 2.54 16.74 -14.77
CA ARG A 224 2.49 17.15 -13.36
C ARG A 224 1.60 16.25 -12.49
N LEU A 225 0.77 15.40 -13.09
CA LEU A 225 -0.17 14.50 -12.40
C LEU A 225 0.39 13.11 -12.12
N VAL A 226 1.61 12.81 -12.56
CA VAL A 226 2.22 11.50 -12.33
C VAL A 226 2.26 11.15 -10.85
N THR A 227 2.06 9.86 -10.55
CA THR A 227 2.24 9.39 -9.18
C THR A 227 3.70 9.03 -8.92
N ARG A 228 4.09 8.97 -7.65
CA ARG A 228 5.43 8.54 -7.27
C ARG A 228 5.70 7.09 -7.67
N PHE A 229 6.97 6.79 -7.92
CA PHE A 229 7.43 5.44 -8.19
C PHE A 229 8.73 5.17 -7.42
N ASP A 230 8.60 4.41 -6.33
CA ASP A 230 9.73 4.05 -5.48
C ASP A 230 10.30 2.70 -5.93
N TYR A 231 11.63 2.58 -5.96
CA TYR A 231 12.37 1.41 -6.44
C TYR A 231 13.51 0.98 -5.50
N ASP A 232 13.75 1.77 -4.47
CA ASP A 232 14.77 1.51 -3.46
C ASP A 232 14.41 0.33 -2.54
N GLU A 233 15.37 -0.13 -1.73
CA GLU A 233 15.22 -1.27 -0.80
C GLU A 233 14.12 -1.04 0.24
N LEU A 234 13.97 0.20 0.72
CA LEU A 234 13.06 0.52 1.80
C LEU A 234 11.61 0.66 1.33
N PHE A 235 11.40 1.29 0.19
CA PHE A 235 10.09 1.71 -0.27
C PHE A 235 9.65 1.09 -1.60
N GLY A 236 10.58 0.54 -2.37
CA GLY A 236 10.28 -0.14 -3.63
C GLY A 236 9.68 -1.53 -3.41
N THR A 237 8.73 -1.91 -4.26
CA THR A 237 8.21 -3.29 -4.30
C THR A 237 9.10 -4.19 -5.16
N ALA A 238 8.96 -5.50 -5.03
CA ALA A 238 9.81 -6.45 -5.77
C ALA A 238 9.74 -6.22 -7.29
N LEU A 239 8.53 -6.15 -7.86
CA LEU A 239 8.35 -5.94 -9.30
C LEU A 239 8.88 -4.58 -9.76
N ASN A 240 8.67 -3.52 -8.97
CA ASN A 240 9.17 -2.19 -9.29
C ASN A 240 10.72 -2.18 -9.33
N ARG A 241 11.38 -2.81 -8.34
CA ARG A 241 12.84 -2.94 -8.34
C ARG A 241 13.33 -3.76 -9.54
N PHE A 242 12.71 -4.90 -9.82
CA PHE A 242 13.10 -5.73 -10.96
C PHE A 242 13.00 -4.98 -12.29
N ALA A 243 11.93 -4.22 -12.48
CA ALA A 243 11.77 -3.41 -13.68
C ALA A 243 12.86 -2.33 -13.81
N VAL A 244 13.23 -1.66 -12.72
CA VAL A 244 14.33 -0.68 -12.72
C VAL A 244 15.68 -1.38 -12.94
N GLN A 245 15.94 -2.48 -12.23
CA GLN A 245 17.18 -3.26 -12.38
C GLN A 245 17.38 -3.73 -13.83
N ALA A 246 16.32 -4.25 -14.45
CA ALA A 246 16.37 -4.67 -15.86
C ALA A 246 16.81 -3.52 -16.79
N VAL A 247 16.20 -2.33 -16.64
CA VAL A 247 16.47 -1.18 -17.50
C VAL A 247 17.91 -0.65 -17.36
N ILE A 248 18.47 -0.67 -16.16
CA ILE A 248 19.83 -0.15 -15.93
C ILE A 248 20.93 -1.20 -16.08
N GLY A 249 20.58 -2.44 -16.49
CA GLY A 249 21.54 -3.54 -16.62
C GLY A 249 22.08 -4.08 -15.29
N TYR A 250 21.34 -3.84 -14.18
CA TYR A 250 21.64 -4.41 -12.88
C TYR A 250 20.93 -5.78 -12.75
N PRO A 251 21.58 -6.84 -12.24
CA PRO A 251 20.93 -8.13 -12.09
C PRO A 251 19.68 -8.06 -11.21
N LEU A 252 18.61 -8.75 -11.59
CA LEU A 252 17.40 -8.86 -10.78
C LEU A 252 17.73 -9.56 -9.45
N SER A 253 17.63 -8.86 -8.34
CA SER A 253 18.01 -9.35 -7.02
C SER A 253 16.90 -10.18 -6.39
N VAL A 254 16.87 -11.49 -6.65
CA VAL A 254 15.93 -12.45 -6.07
C VAL A 254 16.40 -12.85 -4.67
N TYR A 255 15.56 -12.62 -3.65
CA TYR A 255 15.89 -12.98 -2.27
C TYR A 255 15.75 -14.49 -2.04
N GLY A 256 16.86 -15.14 -1.61
CA GLY A 256 16.92 -16.58 -1.40
C GLY A 256 16.64 -17.36 -2.69
N LYS A 257 15.79 -18.38 -2.63
CA LYS A 257 15.37 -19.16 -3.80
C LYS A 257 14.25 -18.51 -4.61
N GLY A 258 13.62 -17.45 -4.08
CA GLY A 258 12.53 -16.77 -4.75
C GLY A 258 11.15 -17.44 -4.62
N GLY A 259 11.01 -18.47 -3.78
CA GLY A 259 9.75 -19.19 -3.58
C GLY A 259 8.70 -18.47 -2.72
N GLN A 260 9.04 -17.31 -2.15
CA GLN A 260 8.10 -16.52 -1.34
C GLN A 260 6.93 -16.03 -2.18
N THR A 261 5.73 -16.49 -1.84
CA THR A 261 4.50 -16.20 -2.59
C THR A 261 3.71 -15.06 -1.98
N ARG A 262 3.16 -14.16 -2.81
CA ARG A 262 2.37 -12.99 -2.41
C ARG A 262 1.21 -12.77 -3.38
N GLY A 263 0.18 -12.07 -2.88
CA GLY A 263 -0.87 -11.49 -3.71
C GLY A 263 -0.41 -10.18 -4.33
N PHE A 264 -0.78 -9.97 -5.58
CA PHE A 264 -0.44 -8.77 -6.37
C PHE A 264 -1.69 -8.17 -7.00
N LEU A 265 -1.67 -6.87 -7.25
CA LEU A 265 -2.71 -6.19 -8.01
C LEU A 265 -2.16 -4.93 -8.70
N ASN A 266 -2.81 -4.57 -9.80
CA ASN A 266 -2.51 -3.33 -10.51
C ASN A 266 -2.97 -2.09 -9.72
N ILE A 267 -2.27 -0.96 -9.87
CA ILE A 267 -2.70 0.31 -9.27
C ILE A 267 -4.12 0.70 -9.70
N VAL A 268 -4.50 0.45 -10.96
CA VAL A 268 -5.85 0.73 -11.48
C VAL A 268 -6.89 -0.09 -10.74
N ASP A 269 -6.61 -1.38 -10.46
CA ASP A 269 -7.50 -2.24 -9.70
C ASP A 269 -7.63 -1.80 -8.24
N THR A 270 -6.54 -1.27 -7.65
CA THR A 270 -6.59 -0.67 -6.31
C THR A 270 -7.60 0.46 -6.26
N LEU A 271 -7.59 1.36 -7.24
CA LEU A 271 -8.53 2.47 -7.31
C LEU A 271 -9.98 1.96 -7.48
N GLN A 272 -10.19 0.96 -8.36
CA GLN A 272 -11.50 0.36 -8.56
C GLN A 272 -12.02 -0.30 -7.27
N CYS A 273 -11.19 -1.03 -6.54
CA CYS A 273 -11.56 -1.62 -5.24
C CYS A 273 -12.06 -0.56 -4.26
N VAL A 274 -11.38 0.59 -4.18
CA VAL A 274 -11.77 1.67 -3.28
C VAL A 274 -13.07 2.33 -3.70
N GLU A 275 -13.29 2.54 -5.01
CA GLU A 275 -14.58 3.06 -5.54
C GLU A 275 -15.73 2.10 -5.26
N LEU A 276 -15.54 0.81 -5.52
CA LEU A 276 -16.54 -0.23 -5.22
C LEU A 276 -16.88 -0.28 -3.73
N THR A 277 -15.85 -0.19 -2.89
CA THR A 277 -16.01 -0.18 -1.43
C THR A 277 -16.76 1.06 -0.97
N ALA A 278 -16.38 2.25 -1.45
CA ALA A 278 -17.03 3.51 -1.08
C ALA A 278 -18.50 3.57 -1.53
N SER A 279 -18.81 2.97 -2.67
CA SER A 279 -20.17 2.88 -3.22
C SER A 279 -21.07 1.84 -2.51
N ASN A 280 -20.45 0.94 -1.73
CA ASN A 280 -21.14 -0.13 -1.01
C ASN A 280 -20.77 -0.08 0.50
N PRO A 281 -21.19 0.95 1.26
CA PRO A 281 -20.86 1.06 2.67
C PRO A 281 -21.46 -0.06 3.51
N PRO A 282 -20.79 -0.53 4.57
CA PRO A 282 -21.35 -1.50 5.51
C PRO A 282 -22.47 -0.89 6.35
N GLY A 283 -23.23 -1.74 7.04
CA GLY A 283 -24.22 -1.31 8.01
C GLY A 283 -23.58 -0.67 9.26
N PRO A 284 -24.39 0.04 10.09
CA PRO A 284 -23.90 0.56 11.37
C PRO A 284 -23.35 -0.57 12.25
N GLY A 285 -22.16 -0.35 12.82
CA GLY A 285 -21.48 -1.32 13.67
C GLY A 285 -20.78 -2.46 12.91
N GLU A 286 -20.89 -2.49 11.60
CA GLU A 286 -20.29 -3.54 10.78
C GLU A 286 -18.84 -3.21 10.42
N TYR A 287 -17.95 -4.17 10.65
CA TYR A 287 -16.57 -4.19 10.18
C TYR A 287 -16.39 -5.29 9.15
N ARG A 288 -16.10 -4.91 7.91
CA ARG A 288 -15.83 -5.84 6.80
C ARG A 288 -14.34 -5.91 6.51
N VAL A 289 -13.89 -7.08 6.06
CA VAL A 289 -12.52 -7.28 5.59
C VAL A 289 -12.55 -7.90 4.20
N PHE A 290 -11.79 -7.34 3.27
CA PHE A 290 -11.58 -7.87 1.94
C PHE A 290 -10.08 -8.09 1.70
N ASN A 291 -9.71 -9.26 1.20
CA ASN A 291 -8.36 -9.53 0.73
C ASN A 291 -8.19 -8.95 -0.67
N GLN A 292 -7.44 -7.86 -0.77
CA GLN A 292 -7.36 -7.03 -1.97
C GLN A 292 -6.12 -7.42 -2.81
N PHE A 293 -6.29 -8.37 -3.70
CA PHE A 293 -5.34 -8.73 -4.75
C PHE A 293 -6.06 -9.47 -5.87
N THR A 294 -5.43 -9.56 -7.06
CA THR A 294 -6.02 -10.15 -8.26
C THR A 294 -5.22 -11.34 -8.77
N GLU A 295 -3.95 -11.44 -8.42
CA GLU A 295 -3.03 -12.48 -8.87
C GLU A 295 -2.10 -12.91 -7.74
N VAL A 296 -1.56 -14.11 -7.87
CA VAL A 296 -0.58 -14.67 -6.92
C VAL A 296 0.68 -15.06 -7.69
N PHE A 297 1.82 -14.55 -7.25
CA PHE A 297 3.14 -14.89 -7.81
C PHE A 297 4.14 -15.19 -6.70
N ASN A 298 5.07 -16.08 -6.97
CA ASN A 298 6.32 -16.11 -6.22
C ASN A 298 7.34 -15.12 -6.83
N VAL A 299 8.41 -14.83 -6.09
CA VAL A 299 9.40 -13.83 -6.51
C VAL A 299 10.18 -14.28 -7.75
N ALA A 300 10.45 -15.58 -7.90
CA ALA A 300 11.14 -16.13 -9.06
C ALA A 300 10.29 -16.01 -10.34
N ASP A 301 8.98 -16.29 -10.27
CA ASP A 301 8.07 -16.12 -11.41
C ASP A 301 8.01 -14.66 -11.88
N LEU A 302 8.05 -13.70 -10.93
CA LEU A 302 8.09 -12.27 -11.29
C LEU A 302 9.41 -11.89 -12.00
N ALA A 303 10.53 -12.44 -11.51
CA ALA A 303 11.82 -12.19 -12.15
C ALA A 303 11.84 -12.76 -13.59
N GLU A 304 11.29 -13.97 -13.80
CA GLU A 304 11.17 -14.58 -15.12
C GLU A 304 10.29 -13.76 -16.07
N LYS A 305 9.15 -13.23 -15.58
CA LYS A 305 8.28 -12.35 -16.38
C LYS A 305 9.00 -11.07 -16.80
N VAL A 306 9.79 -10.45 -15.92
CA VAL A 306 10.57 -9.25 -16.25
C VAL A 306 11.71 -9.58 -17.19
N HIS A 307 12.39 -10.73 -17.00
CA HIS A 307 13.43 -11.22 -17.90
C HIS A 307 12.89 -11.41 -19.32
N HIS A 308 11.74 -12.08 -19.47
CA HIS A 308 11.11 -12.32 -20.77
C HIS A 308 10.72 -10.99 -21.46
N ALA A 309 9.95 -10.13 -20.76
CA ALA A 309 9.49 -8.85 -21.30
C ALA A 309 10.68 -7.90 -21.64
N GLY A 310 11.77 -7.95 -20.87
CA GLY A 310 13.01 -7.24 -21.19
C GLY A 310 13.67 -7.75 -22.46
N GLY A 311 13.73 -9.07 -22.64
CA GLY A 311 14.25 -9.72 -23.84
C GLY A 311 13.52 -9.29 -25.12
N GLU A 312 12.19 -9.19 -25.09
CA GLU A 312 11.36 -8.70 -26.21
C GLU A 312 11.69 -7.23 -26.58
N LEU A 313 12.18 -6.46 -25.62
CA LEU A 313 12.66 -5.08 -25.85
C LEU A 313 14.15 -4.99 -26.19
N GLY A 314 14.85 -6.13 -26.32
CA GLY A 314 16.30 -6.18 -26.57
C GLY A 314 17.15 -5.79 -25.36
N ILE A 315 16.61 -5.85 -24.15
CA ILE A 315 17.34 -5.62 -22.90
C ILE A 315 17.94 -6.95 -22.44
N ASP A 316 19.25 -6.98 -22.18
CA ASP A 316 19.93 -8.15 -21.59
C ASP A 316 19.68 -8.15 -20.07
N VAL A 317 18.70 -8.92 -19.62
CA VAL A 317 18.31 -9.01 -18.22
C VAL A 317 18.98 -10.21 -17.56
N GLN A 318 19.76 -9.97 -16.52
CA GLN A 318 20.38 -11.00 -15.72
C GLN A 318 19.60 -11.21 -14.42
N VAL A 319 19.59 -12.43 -13.88
CA VAL A 319 18.95 -12.77 -12.59
C VAL A 319 20.03 -13.25 -11.61
N ASP A 320 20.04 -12.69 -10.41
CA ASP A 320 20.96 -13.09 -9.34
C ASP A 320 20.22 -13.41 -8.04
N HIS A 321 20.69 -14.40 -7.31
CA HIS A 321 20.12 -14.83 -6.04
C HIS A 321 20.94 -14.27 -4.89
N VAL A 322 20.32 -13.38 -4.11
CA VAL A 322 20.98 -12.72 -2.98
C VAL A 322 20.44 -13.24 -1.63
N VAL A 323 21.22 -13.08 -0.58
CA VAL A 323 20.78 -13.50 0.78
C VAL A 323 19.49 -12.75 1.16
N ASN A 324 18.48 -13.52 1.61
CA ASN A 324 17.23 -12.92 2.07
C ASN A 324 17.46 -12.22 3.43
N PRO A 325 17.31 -10.88 3.51
CA PRO A 325 17.51 -10.14 4.76
C PRO A 325 16.38 -10.38 5.77
N ARG A 326 15.24 -10.91 5.32
CA ARG A 326 14.03 -11.11 6.12
C ARG A 326 14.02 -12.45 6.84
N LEU A 327 13.25 -12.52 7.93
CA LEU A 327 12.95 -13.78 8.61
C LEU A 327 11.65 -14.35 8.05
N GLU A 328 11.74 -15.09 6.95
CA GLU A 328 10.61 -15.78 6.32
C GLU A 328 11.04 -17.13 5.76
N LEU A 329 10.08 -18.02 5.57
CA LEU A 329 10.35 -19.32 4.93
C LEU A 329 10.61 -19.11 3.44
N GLU A 330 11.55 -19.85 2.87
CA GLU A 330 11.86 -19.86 1.43
C GLU A 330 10.65 -20.31 0.60
N GLU A 331 9.91 -21.28 1.14
CA GLU A 331 8.66 -21.77 0.58
C GLU A 331 7.63 -21.85 1.70
N HIS A 332 6.41 -21.46 1.44
CA HIS A 332 5.32 -21.51 2.40
C HIS A 332 3.98 -21.73 1.70
N TYR A 333 3.04 -22.32 2.44
CA TYR A 333 1.67 -22.41 1.99
C TYR A 333 1.06 -21.01 1.86
N TYR A 334 0.35 -20.77 0.75
CA TYR A 334 -0.30 -19.47 0.52
C TYR A 334 -1.57 -19.69 -0.31
N ASN A 335 -2.71 -19.75 0.34
CA ASN A 335 -4.03 -19.90 -0.29
C ASN A 335 -5.05 -18.96 0.36
N PRO A 336 -4.98 -17.65 0.09
CA PRO A 336 -5.93 -16.69 0.63
C PRO A 336 -7.19 -16.59 -0.24
N ALA A 337 -8.37 -16.61 0.41
CA ALA A 337 -9.63 -16.24 -0.21
C ALA A 337 -9.60 -14.74 -0.59
N HIS A 338 -10.16 -14.39 -1.76
CA HIS A 338 -10.20 -13.01 -2.28
C HIS A 338 -11.40 -12.79 -3.23
N THR A 339 -12.55 -13.34 -2.87
CA THR A 339 -13.74 -13.34 -3.76
C THR A 339 -14.64 -12.14 -3.57
N LYS A 340 -14.65 -11.52 -2.39
CA LYS A 340 -15.62 -10.47 -2.03
C LYS A 340 -15.54 -9.23 -2.89
N LEU A 341 -14.34 -8.79 -3.30
CA LEU A 341 -14.20 -7.66 -4.24
C LEU A 341 -14.65 -8.02 -5.64
N LEU A 342 -14.43 -9.26 -6.10
CA LEU A 342 -14.95 -9.77 -7.37
C LEU A 342 -16.48 -9.81 -7.35
N GLU A 343 -17.09 -10.24 -6.23
CA GLU A 343 -18.55 -10.24 -6.03
C GLU A 343 -19.15 -8.82 -6.04
N LEU A 344 -18.36 -7.80 -5.62
CA LEU A 344 -18.74 -6.39 -5.73
C LEU A 344 -18.59 -5.82 -7.14
N GLY A 345 -18.01 -6.57 -8.08
CA GLY A 345 -17.85 -6.18 -9.47
C GLY A 345 -16.43 -5.70 -9.85
N LEU A 346 -15.40 -6.08 -9.10
CA LEU A 346 -14.00 -5.84 -9.51
C LEU A 346 -13.73 -6.55 -10.84
N GLU A 347 -13.24 -5.81 -11.82
CA GLU A 347 -12.76 -6.29 -13.11
C GLU A 347 -11.23 -6.25 -13.13
N PRO A 348 -10.52 -7.38 -12.92
CA PRO A 348 -9.08 -7.42 -12.77
C PRO A 348 -8.30 -7.03 -14.02
N THR A 349 -7.29 -6.19 -13.84
CA THR A 349 -6.24 -5.90 -14.82
C THR A 349 -5.02 -6.75 -14.52
N LEU A 350 -4.86 -7.87 -15.24
CA LEU A 350 -3.80 -8.83 -14.96
C LEU A 350 -2.44 -8.37 -15.47
N LEU A 351 -1.38 -8.84 -14.80
CA LEU A 351 0.01 -8.57 -15.17
C LEU A 351 0.37 -9.28 -16.47
N SER A 352 0.26 -8.57 -17.59
CA SER A 352 0.65 -9.04 -18.90
C SER A 352 2.08 -8.60 -19.26
N GLU A 353 2.67 -9.27 -20.25
CA GLU A 353 3.95 -8.87 -20.84
C GLU A 353 3.90 -7.42 -21.37
N THR A 354 2.83 -7.05 -22.08
CA THR A 354 2.62 -5.68 -22.58
C THR A 354 2.62 -4.64 -21.46
N LEU A 355 2.09 -4.97 -20.28
CA LEU A 355 2.09 -4.07 -19.13
C LEU A 355 3.52 -3.92 -18.58
N ILE A 356 4.26 -5.02 -18.44
CA ILE A 356 5.67 -4.98 -18.01
C ILE A 356 6.49 -4.19 -19.02
N GLU A 357 6.34 -4.44 -20.32
CA GLU A 357 7.02 -3.66 -21.36
C GLU A 357 6.70 -2.16 -21.26
N SER A 358 5.44 -1.79 -21.01
CA SER A 358 5.04 -0.39 -20.81
C SER A 358 5.76 0.22 -19.60
N MET A 359 5.88 -0.53 -18.49
CA MET A 359 6.64 -0.10 -17.32
C MET A 359 8.12 0.08 -17.66
N LEU A 360 8.76 -0.90 -18.34
CA LEU A 360 10.17 -0.82 -18.76
C LEU A 360 10.43 0.41 -19.65
N LYS A 361 9.56 0.67 -20.64
CA LYS A 361 9.66 1.85 -21.52
C LYS A 361 9.51 3.17 -20.75
N THR A 362 8.65 3.21 -19.74
CA THR A 362 8.50 4.39 -18.89
C THR A 362 9.73 4.59 -18.01
N ILE A 363 10.28 3.51 -17.44
CA ILE A 363 11.50 3.56 -16.64
C ILE A 363 12.70 4.00 -17.49
N GLN A 364 12.83 3.53 -18.75
CA GLN A 364 13.89 3.96 -19.67
C GLN A 364 13.91 5.48 -19.88
N ARG A 365 12.75 6.15 -19.90
CA ARG A 365 12.68 7.62 -20.02
C ARG A 365 13.24 8.37 -18.81
N HIS A 366 13.39 7.70 -17.67
CA HIS A 366 13.86 8.27 -16.41
C HIS A 366 15.08 7.54 -15.85
N GLN A 367 15.78 6.71 -16.66
CA GLN A 367 16.87 5.86 -16.18
C GLN A 367 18.06 6.65 -15.63
N ASP A 368 18.27 7.87 -16.10
CA ASP A 368 19.30 8.80 -15.61
C ASP A 368 19.07 9.26 -14.16
N ARG A 369 17.86 9.05 -13.64
CA ARG A 369 17.49 9.37 -12.25
C ARG A 369 17.71 8.20 -11.29
N VAL A 370 18.08 7.03 -11.78
CA VAL A 370 18.24 5.85 -10.91
C VAL A 370 19.50 5.96 -10.06
N MET A 371 19.34 5.82 -8.75
CA MET A 371 20.42 5.75 -7.77
C MET A 371 20.71 4.28 -7.46
N ILE A 372 21.83 3.75 -7.95
CA ILE A 372 22.15 2.31 -7.83
C ILE A 372 22.38 1.91 -6.38
N ASP A 373 22.99 2.77 -5.57
CA ASP A 373 23.40 2.48 -4.20
C ASP A 373 22.23 2.21 -3.24
N VAL A 374 20.99 2.62 -3.60
CA VAL A 374 19.79 2.42 -2.76
C VAL A 374 18.99 1.15 -3.12
N ILE A 375 19.40 0.41 -4.15
CA ILE A 375 18.67 -0.78 -4.64
C ILE A 375 18.96 -2.02 -3.80
N ALA A 376 20.23 -2.17 -3.37
CA ALA A 376 20.67 -3.35 -2.63
C ALA A 376 20.07 -3.36 -1.20
N PRO A 377 19.70 -4.55 -0.65
CA PRO A 377 19.20 -4.65 0.71
C PRO A 377 20.29 -4.33 1.74
N VAL A 378 20.00 -3.36 2.62
CA VAL A 378 20.90 -2.95 3.71
C VAL A 378 20.30 -3.19 5.09
N THR A 379 18.97 -3.36 5.19
CA THR A 379 18.27 -3.54 6.47
C THR A 379 18.40 -4.97 6.97
N GLN A 380 19.05 -5.14 8.13
CA GLN A 380 19.19 -6.43 8.81
C GLN A 380 18.01 -6.67 9.75
N TRP A 381 17.19 -7.68 9.48
CA TRP A 381 15.99 -8.03 10.28
C TRP A 381 16.28 -8.96 11.44
N ARG A 382 17.40 -9.69 11.38
CA ARG A 382 17.86 -10.58 12.45
C ARG A 382 18.94 -9.89 13.28
N ALA A 383 18.90 -10.06 14.59
CA ALA A 383 20.08 -9.83 15.38
C ALA A 383 21.18 -10.78 14.91
N ALA A 384 22.43 -10.30 14.77
CA ALA A 384 23.56 -11.18 14.52
C ALA A 384 23.59 -12.25 15.62
N PRO A 385 23.89 -13.53 15.29
CA PRO A 385 24.08 -14.55 16.31
C PRO A 385 25.10 -14.04 17.33
N MET A 386 24.77 -14.11 18.62
CA MET A 386 25.71 -13.73 19.67
C MET A 386 26.90 -14.68 19.57
N GLY A 387 28.04 -14.24 19.03
CA GLY A 387 29.27 -15.02 18.99
C GLY A 387 30.07 -15.03 17.69
N GLU A 388 29.57 -14.50 16.59
CA GLU A 388 30.42 -14.31 15.40
C GLU A 388 30.90 -12.85 15.30
N PRO A 389 32.24 -12.61 15.30
CA PRO A 389 32.75 -11.26 15.06
C PRO A 389 32.41 -10.83 13.63
N ALA A 390 31.98 -9.59 13.47
CA ALA A 390 31.80 -8.98 12.17
C ALA A 390 33.11 -9.11 11.37
N THR A 391 33.08 -9.85 10.28
CA THR A 391 34.17 -9.92 9.28
C THR A 391 34.07 -8.77 8.29
#